data_970744a347a655e8eb4975b3ca0df09b
#
_entry.id   970744a347a655e8eb4975b3ca0df09b
#
_cell.length_a   1.000
_cell.length_b   1.000
_cell.length_c   1.000
_cell.angle_alpha   90.00
_cell.angle_beta   90.00
_cell.angle_gamma   90.00
#
_symmetry.space_group_name_H-M   'P 1'
#
loop_
_entity.id
_entity.type
_entity.pdbx_description
1 polymer ?
#
loop_
_entity_poly.entity_id
_entity_poly.type
_entity_poly.pdbx_seq_one_letter_code
_entity_poly.pdbx_strand_id
1 'polypeptide(L)'
;MDDDGLVARVAAGDDTALRELFSRHAPWLAARLRAALPAAEVEDVLQETFLAVWRGAGGYRSCGAAGGWLWGIARRQAALLLRRRGPAMAGLPDTITAGGREAGDPAEVALARADLAAAVAALGPPGAPERQVWQLLYEQDRPVAEVAVMLGVPPGTVKSRAHRARRRLRAALRGGAAAEGGSR
;
A
#
# COMPACT_ATOMS: atom_id res chain seq x y z
N MET A 1 15.74 12.33 -11.41
CA MET A 1 14.27 12.52 -11.46
C MET A 1 13.67 11.66 -10.34
N ASP A 2 12.76 12.23 -9.58
CA ASP A 2 12.04 11.53 -8.52
C ASP A 2 10.94 10.62 -9.08
N ASP A 3 10.42 9.72 -8.27
CA ASP A 3 9.43 8.74 -8.70
C ASP A 3 8.07 9.40 -9.04
N ASP A 4 7.71 10.49 -8.38
CA ASP A 4 6.48 11.24 -8.67
C ASP A 4 6.56 11.85 -10.09
N GLY A 5 7.73 12.36 -10.48
CA GLY A 5 7.99 12.84 -11.84
C GLY A 5 7.94 11.73 -12.89
N LEU A 6 8.43 10.52 -12.55
CA LEU A 6 8.30 9.35 -13.43
C LEU A 6 6.83 8.95 -13.61
N VAL A 7 6.04 8.92 -12.55
CA VAL A 7 4.60 8.61 -12.64
C VAL A 7 3.87 9.64 -13.50
N ALA A 8 4.20 10.93 -13.40
CA ALA A 8 3.61 11.97 -14.24
C ALA A 8 3.93 11.76 -15.72
N ARG A 9 5.15 11.32 -16.07
CA ARG A 9 5.54 10.97 -17.46
C ARG A 9 4.81 9.72 -17.95
N VAL A 10 4.65 8.70 -17.09
CA VAL A 10 3.84 7.52 -17.41
C VAL A 10 2.39 7.92 -17.73
N ALA A 11 1.83 8.86 -16.96
CA ALA A 11 0.50 9.40 -17.22
C ALA A 11 0.38 10.13 -18.56
N ALA A 12 1.50 10.66 -19.07
CA ALA A 12 1.60 11.26 -20.41
C ALA A 12 1.92 10.24 -21.53
N GLY A 13 1.97 8.94 -21.21
CA GLY A 13 2.20 7.87 -22.20
C GLY A 13 3.68 7.56 -22.45
N ASP A 14 4.59 7.95 -21.55
CA ASP A 14 6.02 7.69 -21.67
C ASP A 14 6.38 6.28 -21.15
N ASP A 15 6.61 5.35 -22.07
CA ASP A 15 6.98 3.97 -21.77
C ASP A 15 8.41 3.84 -21.19
N THR A 16 9.30 4.78 -21.49
CA THR A 16 10.64 4.83 -20.91
C THR A 16 10.57 5.13 -19.42
N ALA A 17 9.69 6.04 -19.02
CA ALA A 17 9.43 6.32 -17.60
C ALA A 17 8.84 5.10 -16.87
N LEU A 18 7.98 4.31 -17.54
CA LEU A 18 7.47 3.06 -16.97
C LEU A 18 8.58 2.02 -16.76
N ARG A 19 9.48 1.87 -17.75
CA ARG A 19 10.64 0.95 -17.61
C ARG A 19 11.56 1.37 -16.49
N GLU A 20 11.78 2.66 -16.29
CA GLU A 20 12.58 3.19 -15.19
C GLU A 20 11.91 2.92 -13.82
N LEU A 21 10.60 3.15 -13.70
CA LEU A 21 9.84 2.78 -12.49
C LEU A 21 9.91 1.27 -12.23
N PHE A 22 9.79 0.45 -13.27
CA PHE A 22 9.95 -1.00 -13.16
C PHE A 22 11.33 -1.37 -12.62
N SER A 23 12.37 -0.86 -13.23
CA SER A 23 13.76 -1.14 -12.83
C SER A 23 14.03 -0.80 -11.36
N ARG A 24 13.49 0.33 -10.88
CA ARG A 24 13.67 0.79 -9.49
C ARG A 24 12.86 0.00 -8.48
N HIS A 25 11.64 -0.37 -8.85
CA HIS A 25 10.67 -0.87 -7.86
C HIS A 25 10.43 -2.37 -7.94
N ALA A 26 10.60 -3.03 -9.09
CA ALA A 26 10.33 -4.46 -9.22
C ALA A 26 11.16 -5.35 -8.28
N PRO A 27 12.45 -5.09 -8.04
CA PRO A 27 13.24 -5.95 -7.15
C PRO A 27 12.69 -6.01 -5.72
N TRP A 28 12.38 -4.86 -5.13
CA TRP A 28 11.86 -4.83 -3.77
C TRP A 28 10.38 -5.24 -3.66
N LEU A 29 9.56 -4.97 -4.69
CA LEU A 29 8.21 -5.51 -4.77
C LEU A 29 8.23 -7.04 -4.83
N ALA A 30 9.10 -7.60 -5.69
CA ALA A 30 9.28 -9.04 -5.81
C ALA A 30 9.71 -9.67 -4.47
N ALA A 31 10.71 -9.08 -3.80
CA ALA A 31 11.20 -9.57 -2.51
C ALA A 31 10.07 -9.67 -1.48
N ARG A 32 9.19 -8.67 -1.43
CA ARG A 32 8.03 -8.67 -0.53
C ARG A 32 6.95 -9.68 -0.93
N LEU A 33 6.66 -9.80 -2.21
CA LEU A 33 5.65 -10.72 -2.70
C LEU A 33 6.05 -12.18 -2.48
N ARG A 34 7.35 -12.51 -2.55
CA ARG A 34 7.89 -13.86 -2.28
C ARG A 34 7.61 -14.36 -0.87
N ALA A 35 7.32 -13.47 0.07
CA ALA A 35 6.89 -13.88 1.41
C ALA A 35 5.54 -14.62 1.45
N ALA A 36 4.72 -14.46 0.39
CA ALA A 36 3.37 -15.06 0.33
C ALA A 36 3.08 -15.80 -0.97
N LEU A 37 3.89 -15.63 -2.00
CA LEU A 37 3.62 -16.16 -3.34
C LEU A 37 4.82 -16.96 -3.86
N PRO A 38 4.60 -18.07 -4.57
CA PRO A 38 5.63 -18.76 -5.36
C PRO A 38 6.24 -17.81 -6.42
N ALA A 39 7.50 -18.06 -6.79
CA ALA A 39 8.25 -17.18 -7.71
C ALA A 39 7.53 -16.92 -9.04
N ALA A 40 6.94 -17.95 -9.66
CA ALA A 40 6.19 -17.80 -10.91
C ALA A 40 5.02 -16.82 -10.78
N GLU A 41 4.32 -16.82 -9.65
CA GLU A 41 3.18 -15.94 -9.40
C GLU A 41 3.61 -14.51 -9.05
N VAL A 42 4.81 -14.36 -8.47
CA VAL A 42 5.38 -13.03 -8.24
C VAL A 42 5.58 -12.29 -9.57
N GLU A 43 6.03 -12.98 -10.61
CA GLU A 43 6.20 -12.41 -11.94
C GLU A 43 4.87 -11.95 -12.53
N ASP A 44 3.84 -12.79 -12.46
CA ASP A 44 2.49 -12.45 -12.92
C ASP A 44 1.92 -11.24 -12.17
N VAL A 45 2.07 -11.22 -10.84
CA VAL A 45 1.62 -10.09 -10.01
C VAL A 45 2.38 -8.80 -10.35
N LEU A 46 3.68 -8.87 -10.59
CA LEU A 46 4.46 -7.71 -11.01
C LEU A 46 4.00 -7.19 -12.36
N GLN A 47 3.79 -8.07 -13.33
CA GLN A 47 3.30 -7.70 -14.65
C GLN A 47 1.94 -6.98 -14.56
N GLU A 48 0.98 -7.57 -13.85
CA GLU A 48 -0.33 -6.96 -13.63
C GLU A 48 -0.24 -5.64 -12.85
N THR A 49 0.70 -5.54 -11.91
CA THR A 49 0.96 -4.29 -11.17
C THR A 49 1.38 -3.17 -12.11
N PHE A 50 2.36 -3.39 -12.97
CA PHE A 50 2.85 -2.35 -13.87
C PHE A 50 1.90 -2.04 -15.02
N LEU A 51 1.09 -3.01 -15.46
CA LEU A 51 -0.05 -2.74 -16.34
C LEU A 51 -1.10 -1.85 -15.67
N ALA A 52 -1.39 -2.08 -14.38
CA ALA A 52 -2.30 -1.23 -13.62
C ALA A 52 -1.70 0.17 -13.35
N VAL A 53 -0.39 0.26 -13.15
CA VAL A 53 0.35 1.55 -13.08
C VAL A 53 0.17 2.33 -14.37
N TRP A 54 0.42 1.71 -15.51
CA TRP A 54 0.27 2.33 -16.82
C TRP A 54 -1.13 2.91 -17.03
N ARG A 55 -2.16 2.12 -16.73
CA ARG A 55 -3.57 2.53 -16.88
C ARG A 55 -4.02 3.55 -15.83
N GLY A 56 -3.42 3.53 -14.65
CA GLY A 56 -3.85 4.30 -13.49
C GLY A 56 -3.01 5.54 -13.17
N ALA A 57 -1.90 5.77 -13.87
CA ALA A 57 -0.96 6.85 -13.58
C ALA A 57 -1.61 8.24 -13.61
N GLY A 58 -2.56 8.49 -14.54
CA GLY A 58 -3.29 9.76 -14.60
C GLY A 58 -4.16 10.07 -13.38
N GLY A 59 -4.51 9.06 -12.58
CA GLY A 59 -5.22 9.23 -11.32
C GLY A 59 -4.32 9.36 -10.08
N TYR A 60 -3.00 9.24 -10.26
CA TYR A 60 -2.05 9.40 -9.17
C TYR A 60 -1.97 10.85 -8.74
N ARG A 61 -2.04 11.10 -7.45
CA ARG A 61 -1.82 12.43 -6.89
C ARG A 61 -0.43 12.46 -6.27
N SER A 62 0.46 13.22 -6.89
CA SER A 62 1.83 13.43 -6.41
C SER A 62 1.82 13.88 -4.93
N CYS A 63 2.50 13.10 -4.10
CA CYS A 63 2.58 13.36 -2.66
C CYS A 63 3.86 12.77 -2.04
N GLY A 64 4.88 12.52 -2.85
CA GLY A 64 6.16 11.95 -2.42
C GLY A 64 6.06 10.49 -1.95
N ALA A 65 5.05 9.74 -2.40
CA ALA A 65 4.81 8.38 -1.94
C ALA A 65 4.53 7.40 -3.10
N ALA A 66 5.19 7.58 -4.24
CA ALA A 66 5.03 6.71 -5.39
C ALA A 66 5.29 5.23 -5.05
N GLY A 67 6.33 4.92 -4.28
CA GLY A 67 6.61 3.57 -3.81
C GLY A 67 5.46 2.95 -3.00
N GLY A 68 4.86 3.72 -2.10
CA GLY A 68 3.68 3.27 -1.33
C GLY A 68 2.44 3.06 -2.20
N TRP A 69 2.28 3.86 -3.26
CA TRP A 69 1.21 3.69 -4.23
C TRP A 69 1.41 2.43 -5.08
N LEU A 70 2.63 2.20 -5.57
CA LEU A 70 3.02 0.99 -6.30
C LEU A 70 2.78 -0.27 -5.45
N TRP A 71 3.20 -0.24 -4.18
CA TRP A 71 2.95 -1.34 -3.25
C TRP A 71 1.45 -1.61 -3.05
N GLY A 72 0.64 -0.55 -2.91
CA GLY A 72 -0.81 -0.70 -2.80
C GLY A 72 -1.45 -1.37 -4.01
N ILE A 73 -0.91 -1.15 -5.22
CA ILE A 73 -1.34 -1.83 -6.44
C ILE A 73 -0.89 -3.30 -6.41
N ALA A 74 0.40 -3.56 -6.15
CA ALA A 74 0.97 -4.91 -6.11
C ALA A 74 0.25 -5.81 -5.10
N ARG A 75 0.02 -5.31 -3.90
CA ARG A 75 -0.72 -6.02 -2.86
C ARG A 75 -2.15 -6.35 -3.30
N ARG A 76 -2.82 -5.44 -3.99
CA ARG A 76 -4.17 -5.69 -4.53
C ARG A 76 -4.16 -6.77 -5.60
N GLN A 77 -3.17 -6.79 -6.50
CA GLN A 77 -3.05 -7.85 -7.51
C GLN A 77 -2.78 -9.20 -6.86
N ALA A 78 -1.89 -9.25 -5.87
CA ALA A 78 -1.65 -10.47 -5.09
C ALA A 78 -2.92 -10.98 -4.38
N ALA A 79 -3.68 -10.09 -3.75
CA ALA A 79 -4.94 -10.45 -3.11
C ALA A 79 -6.00 -10.96 -4.10
N LEU A 80 -6.05 -10.39 -5.31
CA LEU A 80 -6.92 -10.86 -6.39
C LEU A 80 -6.53 -12.27 -6.86
N LEU A 81 -5.24 -12.53 -7.02
CA LEU A 81 -4.72 -13.84 -7.38
C LEU A 81 -5.09 -14.90 -6.32
N LEU A 82 -4.83 -14.60 -5.05
CA LEU A 82 -5.13 -15.51 -3.94
C LEU A 82 -6.63 -15.81 -3.82
N ARG A 83 -7.50 -14.81 -4.01
CA ARG A 83 -8.96 -15.02 -3.99
C ARG A 83 -9.46 -15.92 -5.12
N ARG A 84 -8.82 -15.90 -6.29
CA ARG A 84 -9.16 -16.81 -7.41
C ARG A 84 -8.87 -18.28 -7.10
N ARG A 85 -7.98 -18.56 -6.13
CA ARG A 85 -7.62 -19.91 -5.69
C ARG A 85 -8.60 -20.53 -4.68
N GLY A 86 -9.52 -19.77 -4.15
CA GLY A 86 -10.53 -20.22 -3.19
C GLY A 86 -10.29 -19.78 -1.74
N PRO A 87 -11.28 -19.98 -0.85
CA PRO A 87 -11.29 -19.43 0.51
C PRO A 87 -10.21 -20.01 1.45
N ALA A 88 -9.61 -21.14 1.15
CA ALA A 88 -8.55 -21.73 1.96
C ALA A 88 -7.23 -20.94 1.95
N MET A 89 -7.06 -19.98 1.05
CA MET A 89 -5.86 -19.16 0.88
C MET A 89 -6.15 -17.64 0.97
N ALA A 90 -7.27 -17.27 1.55
CA ALA A 90 -7.82 -15.90 1.49
C ALA A 90 -7.21 -14.91 2.50
N GLY A 91 -5.95 -15.05 2.87
CA GLY A 91 -5.23 -14.09 3.69
C GLY A 91 -3.82 -13.88 3.17
N LEU A 92 -3.48 -12.64 2.80
CA LEU A 92 -2.08 -12.25 2.68
C LEU A 92 -1.47 -12.31 4.09
N PRO A 93 -0.32 -12.99 4.30
CA PRO A 93 0.36 -13.01 5.59
C PRO A 93 0.58 -11.59 6.11
N ASP A 94 0.53 -11.40 7.42
CA ASP A 94 0.74 -10.09 8.08
C ASP A 94 2.07 -9.43 7.70
N THR A 95 3.07 -10.22 7.32
CA THR A 95 4.35 -9.77 6.77
C THR A 95 4.23 -8.95 5.49
N ILE A 96 3.16 -9.14 4.71
CA ILE A 96 2.87 -8.33 3.52
C ILE A 96 2.06 -7.09 3.87
N THR A 97 1.26 -7.14 4.93
CA THR A 97 0.49 -5.99 5.42
C THR A 97 1.37 -4.97 6.15
N ALA A 98 2.33 -5.41 6.93
CA ALA A 98 3.34 -4.53 7.52
C ALA A 98 4.40 -4.20 6.46
N GLY A 99 4.49 -2.95 6.04
CA GLY A 99 5.40 -2.46 5.00
C GLY A 99 6.84 -2.97 5.18
N GLY A 100 7.12 -4.17 4.64
CA GLY A 100 8.36 -4.90 4.88
C GLY A 100 9.58 -4.14 4.43
N ARG A 101 10.41 -3.74 5.36
CA ARG A 101 11.87 -3.72 5.21
C ARG A 101 12.30 -5.19 5.14
N GLU A 102 13.41 -5.48 4.45
CA GLU A 102 14.12 -6.77 4.55
C GLU A 102 14.11 -7.26 6.00
N ALA A 103 14.12 -8.58 6.22
CA ALA A 103 14.11 -9.17 7.55
C ALA A 103 15.15 -8.47 8.43
N GLY A 104 14.72 -7.36 9.05
CA GLY A 104 15.49 -6.55 9.96
C GLY A 104 15.54 -7.24 11.32
N ASP A 105 16.41 -6.78 12.17
CA ASP A 105 16.47 -7.15 13.57
C ASP A 105 15.06 -7.28 14.14
N PRO A 106 14.70 -8.38 14.83
CA PRO A 106 13.39 -8.55 15.47
C PRO A 106 12.96 -7.34 16.32
N ALA A 107 13.93 -6.63 16.93
CA ALA A 107 13.68 -5.41 17.67
C ALA A 107 13.22 -4.25 16.76
N GLU A 108 13.81 -4.07 15.57
CA GLU A 108 13.40 -3.07 14.59
C GLU A 108 11.99 -3.36 14.03
N VAL A 109 11.68 -4.64 13.80
CA VAL A 109 10.36 -5.08 13.35
C VAL A 109 9.31 -4.82 14.43
N ALA A 110 9.63 -5.10 15.70
CA ALA A 110 8.73 -4.83 16.82
C ALA A 110 8.48 -3.33 16.99
N LEU A 111 9.51 -2.50 16.86
CA LEU A 111 9.41 -1.05 16.93
C LEU A 111 8.55 -0.50 15.77
N ALA A 112 8.80 -0.95 14.54
CA ALA A 112 7.99 -0.54 13.38
C ALA A 112 6.52 -0.96 13.49
N ARG A 113 6.23 -2.09 14.15
CA ARG A 113 4.86 -2.52 14.46
C ARG A 113 4.21 -1.63 15.52
N ALA A 114 4.96 -1.25 16.56
CA ALA A 114 4.48 -0.34 17.59
C ALA A 114 4.16 1.04 17.01
N ASP A 115 5.04 1.57 16.16
CA ASP A 115 4.84 2.84 15.45
C ASP A 115 3.60 2.81 14.55
N LEU A 116 3.41 1.70 13.82
CA LEU A 116 2.22 1.51 12.99
C LEU A 116 0.95 1.43 13.85
N ALA A 117 0.99 0.71 14.97
CA ALA A 117 -0.15 0.61 15.88
C ALA A 117 -0.50 1.98 16.48
N ALA A 118 0.50 2.76 16.89
CA ALA A 118 0.31 4.13 17.37
C ALA A 118 -0.26 5.05 16.27
N ALA A 119 0.26 4.94 15.05
CA ALA A 119 -0.25 5.68 13.91
C ALA A 119 -1.70 5.32 13.56
N VAL A 120 -2.05 4.03 13.64
CA VAL A 120 -3.44 3.56 13.44
C VAL A 120 -4.36 4.07 14.54
N ALA A 121 -3.88 4.16 15.78
CA ALA A 121 -4.64 4.76 16.89
C ALA A 121 -4.97 6.24 16.60
N ALA A 122 -4.11 6.97 15.90
CA ALA A 122 -4.35 8.35 15.48
C ALA A 122 -5.49 8.51 14.46
N LEU A 123 -5.96 7.41 13.85
CA LEU A 123 -7.17 7.44 13.00
C LEU A 123 -8.47 7.59 13.80
N GLY A 124 -8.39 7.44 15.13
CA GLY A 124 -9.53 7.51 16.04
C GLY A 124 -9.87 6.16 16.66
N PRO A 125 -10.92 6.13 17.49
CA PRO A 125 -11.38 4.91 18.17
C PRO A 125 -11.84 3.85 17.15
N PRO A 126 -11.98 2.58 17.59
CA PRO A 126 -12.67 1.57 16.80
C PRO A 126 -14.03 2.08 16.34
N GLY A 127 -14.34 1.94 15.04
CA GLY A 127 -15.58 2.47 14.47
C GLY A 127 -15.48 3.88 13.88
N ALA A 128 -14.40 4.63 14.11
CA ALA A 128 -14.19 5.91 13.42
C ALA A 128 -14.18 5.71 11.88
N PRO A 129 -14.85 6.60 11.11
CA PRO A 129 -15.04 6.39 9.68
C PRO A 129 -13.75 6.22 8.87
N GLU A 130 -12.70 6.96 9.20
CA GLU A 130 -11.39 6.83 8.56
C GLU A 130 -10.70 5.52 8.92
N ARG A 131 -10.83 5.08 10.19
CA ARG A 131 -10.27 3.82 10.67
C ARG A 131 -10.97 2.61 10.04
N GLN A 132 -12.31 2.62 9.99
CA GLN A 132 -13.08 1.56 9.33
C GLN A 132 -12.71 1.43 7.85
N VAL A 133 -12.67 2.54 7.12
CA VAL A 133 -12.26 2.53 5.71
C VAL A 133 -10.83 2.03 5.55
N TRP A 134 -9.91 2.43 6.43
CA TRP A 134 -8.53 1.97 6.39
C TRP A 134 -8.45 0.45 6.63
N GLN A 135 -9.13 -0.07 7.64
CA GLN A 135 -9.18 -1.50 7.94
C GLN A 135 -9.73 -2.31 6.76
N LEU A 136 -10.86 -1.92 6.21
CA LEU A 136 -11.49 -2.64 5.10
C LEU A 136 -10.64 -2.61 3.83
N LEU A 137 -10.02 -1.47 3.50
CA LEU A 137 -9.22 -1.34 2.27
C LEU A 137 -7.82 -1.94 2.40
N TYR A 138 -7.17 -1.83 3.57
CA TYR A 138 -5.73 -2.10 3.71
C TYR A 138 -5.41 -3.30 4.61
N GLU A 139 -6.21 -3.63 5.59
CA GLU A 139 -6.07 -4.86 6.37
C GLU A 139 -6.82 -6.04 5.72
N GLN A 140 -8.05 -5.79 5.24
CA GLN A 140 -8.90 -6.83 4.65
C GLN A 140 -8.87 -6.86 3.12
N ASP A 141 -8.10 -6.01 2.45
CA ASP A 141 -7.94 -5.91 1.00
C ASP A 141 -9.26 -5.83 0.20
N ARG A 142 -10.29 -5.20 0.79
CA ARG A 142 -11.59 -5.06 0.11
C ARG A 142 -11.52 -4.00 -0.99
N PRO A 143 -12.12 -4.25 -2.17
CA PRO A 143 -12.27 -3.23 -3.21
C PRO A 143 -13.11 -2.04 -2.72
N VAL A 144 -12.83 -0.83 -3.25
CA VAL A 144 -13.60 0.39 -2.90
C VAL A 144 -15.10 0.21 -3.09
N ALA A 145 -15.53 -0.49 -4.15
CA ALA A 145 -16.94 -0.73 -4.41
C ALA A 145 -17.59 -1.59 -3.32
N GLU A 146 -16.90 -2.63 -2.86
CA GLU A 146 -17.38 -3.50 -1.78
C GLU A 146 -17.44 -2.76 -0.45
N VAL A 147 -16.38 -1.98 -0.12
CA VAL A 147 -16.36 -1.12 1.08
C VAL A 147 -17.50 -0.10 1.06
N ALA A 148 -17.81 0.47 -0.10
CA ALA A 148 -18.92 1.39 -0.26
C ALA A 148 -20.26 0.73 0.09
N VAL A 149 -20.49 -0.50 -0.38
CA VAL A 149 -21.67 -1.29 -0.04
C VAL A 149 -21.71 -1.64 1.44
N MET A 150 -20.60 -2.15 2.00
CA MET A 150 -20.50 -2.55 3.42
C MET A 150 -20.77 -1.39 4.38
N LEU A 151 -20.32 -0.19 4.03
CA LEU A 151 -20.47 1.00 4.89
C LEU A 151 -21.71 1.84 4.53
N GLY A 152 -22.47 1.47 3.50
CA GLY A 152 -23.64 2.22 3.06
C GLY A 152 -23.32 3.65 2.58
N VAL A 153 -22.14 3.86 1.97
CA VAL A 153 -21.69 5.19 1.53
C VAL A 153 -21.25 5.17 0.06
N PRO A 154 -21.34 6.31 -0.66
CA PRO A 154 -20.86 6.38 -2.03
C PRO A 154 -19.36 6.04 -2.16
N PRO A 155 -18.91 5.43 -3.27
CA PRO A 155 -17.48 5.13 -3.52
C PRO A 155 -16.57 6.35 -3.42
N GLY A 156 -17.06 7.54 -3.79
CA GLY A 156 -16.34 8.80 -3.61
C GLY A 156 -16.06 9.14 -2.15
N THR A 157 -17.00 8.81 -1.25
CA THR A 157 -16.84 8.98 0.21
C THR A 157 -15.79 8.02 0.76
N VAL A 158 -15.76 6.77 0.29
CA VAL A 158 -14.71 5.81 0.65
C VAL A 158 -13.33 6.34 0.24
N LYS A 159 -13.19 6.82 -1.00
CA LYS A 159 -11.93 7.40 -1.51
C LYS A 159 -11.47 8.61 -0.68
N SER A 160 -12.39 9.52 -0.33
CA SER A 160 -12.06 10.70 0.46
C SER A 160 -11.68 10.37 1.91
N ARG A 161 -12.37 9.40 2.54
CA ARG A 161 -12.01 8.89 3.88
C ARG A 161 -10.66 8.17 3.85
N ALA A 162 -10.39 7.34 2.86
CA ALA A 162 -9.10 6.69 2.66
C ALA A 162 -7.95 7.70 2.48
N HIS A 163 -8.21 8.80 1.76
CA HIS A 163 -7.23 9.88 1.60
C HIS A 163 -6.95 10.57 2.96
N ARG A 164 -7.97 10.89 3.73
CA ARG A 164 -7.81 11.47 5.08
C ARG A 164 -7.08 10.52 6.02
N ALA A 165 -7.43 9.23 6.03
CA ALA A 165 -6.75 8.22 6.82
C ALA A 165 -5.25 8.18 6.51
N ARG A 166 -4.88 8.09 5.24
CA ARG A 166 -3.45 8.11 4.82
C ARG A 166 -2.72 9.38 5.24
N ARG A 167 -3.38 10.55 5.16
CA ARG A 167 -2.79 11.82 5.60
C ARG A 167 -2.52 11.81 7.11
N ARG A 168 -3.47 11.34 7.92
CA ARG A 168 -3.31 11.23 9.38
C ARG A 168 -2.22 10.24 9.76
N LEU A 169 -2.19 9.06 9.14
CA LEU A 169 -1.14 8.06 9.36
C LEU A 169 0.26 8.62 9.07
N ARG A 170 0.43 9.32 7.95
CA ARG A 170 1.72 9.94 7.62
C ARG A 170 2.12 11.01 8.64
N ALA A 171 1.18 11.82 9.11
CA ALA A 171 1.45 12.84 10.12
C ALA A 171 1.89 12.20 11.45
N ALA A 172 1.21 11.13 11.88
CA ALA A 172 1.54 10.40 13.10
C ALA A 172 2.93 9.75 13.03
N LEU A 173 3.25 9.07 11.91
CA LEU A 173 4.56 8.43 11.70
C LEU A 173 5.71 9.45 11.63
N ARG A 174 5.48 10.67 11.10
CA ARG A 174 6.49 11.74 11.10
C ARG A 174 6.66 12.36 12.49
N GLY A 175 5.59 12.47 13.26
CA GLY A 175 5.61 13.00 14.62
C GLY A 175 6.34 12.07 15.59
N GLY A 176 6.19 10.76 15.45
CA GLY A 176 6.93 9.74 16.22
C GLY A 176 8.44 9.83 15.99
N ALA A 177 8.87 9.93 14.75
CA ALA A 177 10.29 10.05 14.39
C ALA A 177 10.95 11.35 14.91
N ALA A 178 10.17 12.43 15.09
CA ALA A 178 10.70 13.70 15.62
C ALA A 178 10.86 13.68 17.14
N ALA A 179 10.09 12.86 17.86
CA ALA A 179 10.18 12.76 19.32
C ALA A 179 11.43 11.98 19.79
N GLU A 180 11.95 11.05 19.00
CA GLU A 180 13.14 10.26 19.34
C GLU A 180 14.47 10.97 19.00
N GLY A 181 14.45 11.98 18.11
CA GLY A 181 15.65 12.75 17.70
C GLY A 181 16.05 13.89 18.63
N GLY A 182 15.25 14.16 19.66
CA GLY A 182 15.42 15.34 20.54
C GLY A 182 16.12 15.09 21.90
N SER A 183 16.59 13.86 22.17
CA SER A 183 17.30 13.54 23.41
C SER A 183 18.76 13.16 23.14
N ARG A 184 19.57 14.17 22.87
CA ARG A 184 21.04 14.13 23.00
C ARG A 184 21.53 15.45 23.53
#